data_22a0db34c28660d149e4ec74033ed676
#
_entry.id   22a0db34c28660d149e4ec74033ed676
#
_cell.length_a   1.000
_cell.length_b   1.000
_cell.length_c   1.000
_cell.angle_alpha   90.00
_cell.angle_beta   90.00
_cell.angle_gamma   90.00
#
_symmetry.space_group_name_H-M   'P 1'
#
loop_
_entity.id
_entity.type
_entity.pdbx_description
1 polymer ?
#
loop_
_entity_poly.entity_id
_entity_poly.type
_entity_poly.pdbx_seq_one_letter_code
_entity_poly.pdbx_strand_id
1 'polypeptide(L)'
;MAYTYPNHLSGGQRQRVAMLRMLAAKPECILLDEPFSALDEHVKRSMESELMEMLSDFHNPVIFVSHNRDEVYRLAERIGSMESGVLSTVREKKDFFMRPMSVEQALLVGCNNISELKWQDKHHVLAVEWDSVFEVTDEQMEQLAMDTDNISHIGVFPQDIIISASKAKSVLAYNNKNIIRIKDYKIVEE
;
A
#
# COMPACT_ATOMS: atom_id res chain seq x y z
N MET A 1 -22.87 8.72 30.46
CA MET A 1 -21.44 8.41 30.57
C MET A 1 -20.62 9.40 31.41
N ALA A 2 -21.09 10.60 31.68
CA ALA A 2 -20.35 11.64 32.42
C ALA A 2 -19.89 11.23 33.86
N TYR A 3 -20.46 10.20 34.42
CA TYR A 3 -20.16 9.72 35.80
C TYR A 3 -19.57 8.31 35.82
N THR A 4 -19.10 7.77 34.67
CA THR A 4 -18.51 6.43 34.59
C THR A 4 -16.99 6.55 34.72
N TYR A 5 -16.42 5.78 35.67
CA TYR A 5 -14.96 5.75 35.85
C TYR A 5 -14.28 5.11 34.61
N PRO A 6 -13.07 5.55 34.23
CA PRO A 6 -12.35 5.06 33.06
C PRO A 6 -12.19 3.53 33.02
N ASN A 7 -12.04 2.91 34.18
CA ASN A 7 -11.88 1.45 34.31
C ASN A 7 -13.16 0.65 33.97
N HIS A 8 -14.31 1.31 33.93
CA HIS A 8 -15.61 0.70 33.59
C HIS A 8 -16.00 0.93 32.12
N LEU A 9 -15.16 1.61 31.36
CA LEU A 9 -15.40 1.84 29.93
C LEU A 9 -14.95 0.62 29.10
N SER A 10 -15.70 0.30 28.05
CA SER A 10 -15.24 -0.65 27.02
C SER A 10 -14.01 -0.11 26.28
N GLY A 11 -13.28 -0.99 25.56
CA GLY A 11 -12.13 -0.59 24.76
C GLY A 11 -12.45 0.56 23.79
N GLY A 12 -13.53 0.44 23.00
CA GLY A 12 -13.98 1.48 22.08
C GLY A 12 -14.41 2.77 22.78
N GLN A 13 -15.06 2.67 23.96
CA GLN A 13 -15.42 3.87 24.72
C GLN A 13 -14.18 4.62 25.24
N ARG A 14 -13.18 3.89 25.74
CA ARG A 14 -11.91 4.50 26.16
C ARG A 14 -11.23 5.22 25.01
N GLN A 15 -11.25 4.61 23.82
CA GLN A 15 -10.62 5.16 22.62
C GLN A 15 -11.34 6.43 22.14
N ARG A 16 -12.67 6.44 22.12
CA ARG A 16 -13.47 7.65 21.84
C ARG A 16 -13.14 8.80 22.80
N VAL A 17 -13.06 8.50 24.09
CA VAL A 17 -12.68 9.52 25.10
C VAL A 17 -11.26 10.04 24.85
N ALA A 18 -10.32 9.17 24.49
CA ALA A 18 -8.94 9.58 24.17
C ALA A 18 -8.90 10.51 22.94
N MET A 19 -9.64 10.17 21.88
CA MET A 19 -9.73 10.97 20.65
C MET A 19 -10.37 12.35 20.94
N LEU A 20 -11.47 12.39 21.68
CA LEU A 20 -12.14 13.65 22.05
C LEU A 20 -11.24 14.53 22.92
N ARG A 21 -10.48 13.93 23.85
CA ARG A 21 -9.51 14.67 24.67
C ARG A 21 -8.39 15.27 23.83
N MET A 22 -7.89 14.53 22.86
CA MET A 22 -6.86 14.97 21.92
C MET A 22 -7.34 16.19 21.13
N LEU A 23 -8.54 16.14 20.55
CA LEU A 23 -9.13 17.23 19.77
C LEU A 23 -9.46 18.46 20.64
N ALA A 24 -9.96 18.24 21.86
CA ALA A 24 -10.28 19.33 22.81
C ALA A 24 -9.05 20.15 23.21
N ALA A 25 -7.84 19.58 23.12
CA ALA A 25 -6.58 20.27 23.36
C ALA A 25 -6.20 21.25 22.24
N LYS A 26 -6.92 21.26 21.10
CA LYS A 26 -6.64 22.09 19.90
C LYS A 26 -5.18 21.97 19.45
N PRO A 27 -4.69 20.78 19.15
CA PRO A 27 -3.29 20.56 18.80
C PRO A 27 -2.95 21.17 17.42
N GLU A 28 -1.69 21.52 17.21
CA GLU A 28 -1.17 21.94 15.90
C GLU A 28 -0.91 20.74 14.96
N CYS A 29 -0.76 19.54 15.51
CA CYS A 29 -0.58 18.28 14.76
C CYS A 29 -1.13 17.13 15.57
N ILE A 30 -1.71 16.13 14.90
CA ILE A 30 -2.21 14.91 15.52
C ILE A 30 -1.33 13.73 15.06
N LEU A 31 -0.89 12.93 16.04
CA LEU A 31 -0.19 11.66 15.79
C LEU A 31 -1.07 10.51 16.27
N LEU A 32 -1.37 9.59 15.37
CA LEU A 32 -2.15 8.39 15.63
C LEU A 32 -1.28 7.16 15.31
N ASP A 33 -0.87 6.47 16.34
CA ASP A 33 -0.05 5.27 16.21
C ASP A 33 -0.91 4.05 16.50
N GLU A 34 -1.13 3.23 15.46
CA GLU A 34 -1.94 2.00 15.50
C GLU A 34 -3.29 2.16 16.24
N PRO A 35 -4.09 3.21 15.96
CA PRO A 35 -5.23 3.57 16.81
C PRO A 35 -6.34 2.52 16.83
N PHE A 36 -6.36 1.58 15.90
CA PHE A 36 -7.40 0.55 15.80
C PHE A 36 -6.92 -0.88 16.01
N SER A 37 -5.64 -1.08 16.33
CA SER A 37 -5.02 -2.41 16.43
C SER A 37 -5.65 -3.34 17.47
N ALA A 38 -6.23 -2.79 18.54
CA ALA A 38 -6.85 -3.54 19.62
C ALA A 38 -8.38 -3.74 19.46
N LEU A 39 -8.94 -3.42 18.29
CA LEU A 39 -10.39 -3.47 18.05
C LEU A 39 -10.78 -4.62 17.13
N ASP A 40 -11.95 -5.20 17.40
CA ASP A 40 -12.61 -6.13 16.49
C ASP A 40 -13.01 -5.42 15.18
N GLU A 41 -13.02 -6.13 14.06
CA GLU A 41 -13.23 -5.57 12.70
C GLU A 41 -14.53 -4.75 12.58
N HIS A 42 -15.62 -5.17 13.22
CA HIS A 42 -16.89 -4.42 13.20
C HIS A 42 -16.79 -3.10 13.97
N VAL A 43 -16.13 -3.10 15.13
CA VAL A 43 -15.93 -1.91 15.96
C VAL A 43 -14.97 -0.96 15.27
N LYS A 44 -13.95 -1.49 14.62
CA LYS A 44 -12.92 -0.78 13.87
C LYS A 44 -13.52 0.12 12.80
N ARG A 45 -14.37 -0.42 11.90
CA ARG A 45 -15.01 0.35 10.83
C ARG A 45 -15.88 1.50 11.36
N SER A 46 -16.61 1.26 12.44
CA SER A 46 -17.40 2.34 13.09
C SER A 46 -16.47 3.43 13.64
N MET A 47 -15.37 3.03 14.29
CA MET A 47 -14.39 3.96 14.87
C MET A 47 -13.63 4.76 13.81
N GLU A 48 -13.30 4.14 12.65
CA GLU A 48 -12.70 4.83 11.50
C GLU A 48 -13.62 5.94 11.00
N SER A 49 -14.91 5.63 10.80
CA SER A 49 -15.89 6.62 10.34
C SER A 49 -16.08 7.75 11.37
N GLU A 50 -16.15 7.41 12.65
CA GLU A 50 -16.24 8.41 13.73
C GLU A 50 -14.98 9.30 13.79
N LEU A 51 -13.79 8.71 13.61
CA LEU A 51 -12.54 9.47 13.56
C LEU A 51 -12.55 10.46 12.39
N MET A 52 -12.93 10.01 11.20
CA MET A 52 -13.00 10.87 10.01
C MET A 52 -14.00 12.02 10.20
N GLU A 53 -15.15 11.74 10.80
CA GLU A 53 -16.13 12.79 11.15
C GLU A 53 -15.55 13.79 12.17
N MET A 54 -14.87 13.30 13.20
CA MET A 54 -14.22 14.17 14.20
C MET A 54 -13.09 15.03 13.61
N LEU A 55 -12.41 14.53 12.58
CA LEU A 55 -11.31 15.23 11.90
C LEU A 55 -11.79 16.15 10.76
N SER A 56 -13.07 16.11 10.38
CA SER A 56 -13.59 16.89 9.25
C SER A 56 -13.35 18.40 9.35
N ASP A 57 -13.39 18.93 10.57
CA ASP A 57 -13.14 20.34 10.87
C ASP A 57 -11.69 20.62 11.34
N PHE A 58 -10.84 19.59 11.32
CA PHE A 58 -9.45 19.73 11.74
C PHE A 58 -8.57 19.96 10.50
N HIS A 59 -8.01 21.16 10.36
CA HIS A 59 -7.27 21.59 9.17
C HIS A 59 -5.74 21.47 9.31
N ASN A 60 -5.27 21.05 10.48
CA ASN A 60 -3.84 20.86 10.71
C ASN A 60 -3.39 19.42 10.33
N PRO A 61 -2.08 19.17 10.21
CA PRO A 61 -1.56 17.86 9.82
C PRO A 61 -2.00 16.75 10.78
N VAL A 62 -2.39 15.61 10.19
CA VAL A 62 -2.62 14.35 10.90
C VAL A 62 -1.66 13.31 10.35
N ILE A 63 -0.85 12.72 11.22
CA ILE A 63 0.03 11.61 10.89
C ILE A 63 -0.60 10.34 11.47
N PHE A 64 -0.86 9.40 10.60
CA PHE A 64 -1.47 8.11 10.94
C PHE A 64 -0.50 6.98 10.63
N VAL A 65 -0.17 6.16 11.63
CA VAL A 65 0.68 4.99 11.49
C VAL A 65 -0.18 3.74 11.59
N SER A 66 -0.10 2.86 10.61
CA SER A 66 -0.76 1.56 10.61
C SER A 66 -0.01 0.54 9.73
N HIS A 67 -0.05 -0.72 10.13
CA HIS A 67 0.37 -1.85 9.31
C HIS A 67 -0.81 -2.45 8.50
N ASN A 68 -2.03 -1.96 8.69
CA ASN A 68 -3.20 -2.44 7.98
C ASN A 68 -3.40 -1.65 6.67
N ARG A 69 -3.16 -2.33 5.55
CA ARG A 69 -3.29 -1.78 4.20
C ARG A 69 -4.65 -1.12 3.95
N ASP A 70 -5.73 -1.76 4.39
CA ASP A 70 -7.09 -1.31 4.11
C ASP A 70 -7.45 -0.05 4.91
N GLU A 71 -6.94 0.09 6.16
CA GLU A 71 -7.03 1.32 6.93
C GLU A 71 -6.31 2.47 6.23
N VAL A 72 -5.05 2.23 5.86
CA VAL A 72 -4.24 3.24 5.16
C VAL A 72 -4.93 3.67 3.86
N TYR A 73 -5.48 2.73 3.08
CA TYR A 73 -6.20 3.04 1.86
C TYR A 73 -7.45 3.90 2.09
N ARG A 74 -8.20 3.64 3.19
CA ARG A 74 -9.42 4.39 3.49
C ARG A 74 -9.13 5.79 4.07
N LEU A 75 -8.14 5.90 4.96
CA LEU A 75 -7.95 7.08 5.80
C LEU A 75 -6.90 8.05 5.27
N ALA A 76 -5.84 7.56 4.62
CA ALA A 76 -4.74 8.41 4.19
C ALA A 76 -5.01 9.08 2.83
N GLU A 77 -4.53 10.30 2.67
CA GLU A 77 -4.43 10.98 1.37
C GLU A 77 -3.06 10.76 0.76
N ARG A 78 -2.00 10.83 1.57
CA ARG A 78 -0.61 10.64 1.19
C ARG A 78 0.02 9.55 2.03
N ILE A 79 0.92 8.79 1.45
CA ILE A 79 1.51 7.61 2.08
C ILE A 79 3.03 7.60 1.89
N GLY A 80 3.74 7.25 2.96
CA GLY A 80 5.13 6.85 2.94
C GLY A 80 5.29 5.52 3.68
N SER A 81 6.16 4.64 3.22
CA SER A 81 6.54 3.42 3.93
C SER A 81 7.77 3.65 4.80
N MET A 82 7.83 2.94 5.90
CA MET A 82 9.01 2.90 6.76
C MET A 82 9.74 1.57 6.55
N GLU A 83 10.96 1.64 6.05
CA GLU A 83 11.79 0.47 5.74
C GLU A 83 13.13 0.61 6.45
N SER A 84 13.46 -0.32 7.34
CA SER A 84 14.71 -0.32 8.12
C SER A 84 15.00 1.03 8.80
N GLY A 85 13.97 1.70 9.33
CA GLY A 85 14.10 2.99 10.01
C GLY A 85 14.19 4.20 9.07
N VAL A 86 14.08 4.01 7.74
CA VAL A 86 14.09 5.08 6.75
C VAL A 86 12.70 5.28 6.18
N LEU A 87 12.22 6.52 6.18
CA LEU A 87 10.94 6.87 5.56
C LEU A 87 11.14 7.04 4.04
N SER A 88 10.33 6.35 3.25
CA SER A 88 10.28 6.53 1.81
C SER A 88 9.73 7.91 1.43
N THR A 89 9.89 8.32 0.17
CA THR A 89 9.22 9.51 -0.34
C THR A 89 7.71 9.41 -0.16
N VAL A 90 7.13 10.42 0.48
CA VAL A 90 5.67 10.50 0.71
C VAL A 90 4.98 10.88 -0.60
N ARG A 91 4.04 10.05 -1.04
CA ARG A 91 3.33 10.19 -2.31
C ARG A 91 1.82 10.17 -2.12
N GLU A 92 1.09 10.61 -3.13
CA GLU A 92 -0.36 10.44 -3.19
C GLU A 92 -0.75 8.97 -3.07
N LYS A 93 -1.81 8.68 -2.32
CA LYS A 93 -2.33 7.32 -2.08
C LYS A 93 -2.45 6.50 -3.36
N LYS A 94 -3.08 7.08 -4.39
CA LYS A 94 -3.30 6.39 -5.67
C LYS A 94 -1.98 5.98 -6.31
N ASP A 95 -1.00 6.86 -6.31
CA ASP A 95 0.32 6.59 -6.88
C ASP A 95 1.07 5.53 -6.07
N PHE A 96 1.02 5.61 -4.74
CA PHE A 96 1.65 4.62 -3.86
C PHE A 96 1.13 3.19 -4.11
N PHE A 97 -0.20 3.03 -4.21
CA PHE A 97 -0.84 1.73 -4.43
C PHE A 97 -0.71 1.21 -5.87
N MET A 98 -0.61 2.11 -6.85
CA MET A 98 -0.51 1.73 -8.26
C MET A 98 0.91 1.50 -8.73
N ARG A 99 1.88 2.14 -8.06
CA ARG A 99 3.30 2.15 -8.43
C ARG A 99 4.19 2.01 -7.21
N PRO A 100 4.18 0.86 -6.51
CA PRO A 100 5.13 0.63 -5.42
C PRO A 100 6.57 0.71 -5.96
N MET A 101 7.50 1.28 -5.21
CA MET A 101 8.87 1.58 -5.64
C MET A 101 9.92 0.59 -5.08
N SER A 102 9.51 -0.33 -4.21
CA SER A 102 10.35 -1.40 -3.66
C SER A 102 9.54 -2.68 -3.51
N VAL A 103 10.24 -3.80 -3.30
CA VAL A 103 9.60 -5.10 -3.00
C VAL A 103 8.77 -5.00 -1.72
N GLU A 104 9.29 -4.30 -0.71
CA GLU A 104 8.61 -4.08 0.56
C GLU A 104 7.31 -3.29 0.36
N GLN A 105 7.34 -2.21 -0.43
CA GLN A 105 6.12 -1.46 -0.77
C GLN A 105 5.12 -2.32 -1.54
N ALA A 106 5.60 -3.16 -2.47
CA ALA A 106 4.74 -4.09 -3.19
C ALA A 106 4.02 -5.08 -2.28
N LEU A 107 4.73 -5.64 -1.32
CA LEU A 107 4.16 -6.52 -0.29
C LEU A 107 3.12 -5.76 0.56
N LEU A 108 3.44 -4.53 0.99
CA LEU A 108 2.52 -3.67 1.74
C LEU A 108 1.21 -3.39 0.98
N VAL A 109 1.28 -3.17 -0.33
CA VAL A 109 0.07 -2.95 -1.14
C VAL A 109 -0.60 -4.24 -1.60
N GLY A 110 -0.10 -5.42 -1.18
CA GLY A 110 -0.73 -6.72 -1.39
C GLY A 110 -0.30 -7.46 -2.65
N CYS A 111 0.81 -7.08 -3.27
CA CYS A 111 1.45 -7.85 -4.31
C CYS A 111 2.36 -8.91 -3.67
N ASN A 112 1.84 -10.11 -3.50
CA ASN A 112 2.55 -11.22 -2.84
C ASN A 112 3.24 -12.17 -3.84
N ASN A 113 2.89 -12.10 -5.11
CA ASN A 113 3.54 -12.88 -6.16
C ASN A 113 4.66 -12.03 -6.77
N ILE A 114 5.88 -12.23 -6.31
CA ILE A 114 7.07 -11.48 -6.72
C ILE A 114 8.13 -12.48 -7.10
N SER A 115 8.84 -12.19 -8.18
CA SER A 115 9.95 -12.98 -8.69
C SER A 115 11.15 -12.09 -8.99
N GLU A 116 12.36 -12.61 -8.80
CA GLU A 116 13.55 -11.98 -9.34
C GLU A 116 13.45 -11.92 -10.87
N LEU A 117 13.89 -10.83 -11.46
CA LEU A 117 13.82 -10.62 -12.90
C LEU A 117 15.22 -10.62 -13.50
N LYS A 118 15.36 -11.34 -14.64
CA LYS A 118 16.57 -11.29 -15.48
C LYS A 118 16.20 -10.94 -16.91
N TRP A 119 16.80 -9.89 -17.43
CA TRP A 119 16.66 -9.52 -18.83
C TRP A 119 17.32 -10.58 -19.72
N GLN A 120 16.57 -11.15 -20.66
CA GLN A 120 17.11 -12.02 -21.71
C GLN A 120 17.52 -11.21 -22.92
N ASP A 121 16.70 -10.23 -23.29
CA ASP A 121 16.99 -9.24 -24.32
C ASP A 121 16.21 -7.93 -24.03
N LYS A 122 16.12 -7.02 -25.03
CA LYS A 122 15.45 -5.72 -24.89
C LYS A 122 13.96 -5.83 -24.54
N HIS A 123 13.28 -6.89 -24.94
CA HIS A 123 11.84 -7.04 -24.83
C HIS A 123 11.42 -8.26 -24.03
N HIS A 124 12.35 -9.11 -23.60
CA HIS A 124 12.04 -10.34 -22.86
C HIS A 124 12.71 -10.35 -21.51
N VAL A 125 11.90 -10.68 -20.49
CA VAL A 125 12.33 -10.82 -19.10
C VAL A 125 11.98 -12.20 -18.58
N LEU A 126 12.93 -12.87 -17.94
CA LEU A 126 12.73 -14.12 -17.21
C LEU A 126 12.35 -13.81 -15.78
N ALA A 127 11.19 -14.27 -15.32
CA ALA A 127 10.83 -14.33 -13.91
C ALA A 127 11.40 -15.64 -13.33
N VAL A 128 12.45 -15.50 -12.54
CA VAL A 128 13.32 -16.64 -12.14
C VAL A 128 12.55 -17.67 -11.33
N GLU A 129 11.80 -17.26 -10.31
CA GLU A 129 11.04 -18.16 -9.44
C GLU A 129 9.85 -18.82 -10.14
N TRP A 130 9.38 -18.23 -11.25
CA TRP A 130 8.25 -18.77 -12.01
C TRP A 130 8.68 -19.53 -13.25
N ASP A 131 9.98 -19.54 -13.56
CA ASP A 131 10.55 -20.15 -14.78
C ASP A 131 9.74 -19.78 -16.03
N SER A 132 9.44 -18.49 -16.16
CA SER A 132 8.54 -17.98 -17.20
C SER A 132 9.08 -16.71 -17.82
N VAL A 133 8.99 -16.62 -19.14
CA VAL A 133 9.44 -15.47 -19.93
C VAL A 133 8.24 -14.59 -20.27
N PHE A 134 8.39 -13.28 -20.03
CA PHE A 134 7.38 -12.27 -20.32
C PHE A 134 7.90 -11.31 -21.39
N GLU A 135 7.02 -10.96 -22.34
CA GLU A 135 7.29 -9.94 -23.34
C GLU A 135 6.95 -8.55 -22.74
N VAL A 136 7.86 -7.60 -22.90
CA VAL A 136 7.70 -6.20 -22.50
C VAL A 136 7.57 -5.35 -23.75
N THR A 137 6.46 -4.64 -23.89
CA THR A 137 6.18 -3.79 -25.06
C THR A 137 7.00 -2.50 -25.04
N ASP A 138 7.17 -1.85 -26.20
CA ASP A 138 7.86 -0.56 -26.30
C ASP A 138 7.20 0.53 -25.42
N GLU A 139 5.86 0.55 -25.34
CA GLU A 139 5.13 1.48 -24.47
C GLU A 139 5.43 1.22 -22.98
N GLN A 140 5.54 -0.03 -22.60
CA GLN A 140 5.96 -0.43 -21.25
C GLN A 140 7.43 -0.06 -21.01
N MET A 141 8.29 -0.25 -22.00
CA MET A 141 9.69 0.18 -21.95
C MET A 141 9.82 1.69 -21.78
N GLU A 142 9.00 2.50 -22.46
CA GLU A 142 8.96 3.94 -22.26
C GLU A 142 8.49 4.34 -20.86
N GLN A 143 7.56 3.61 -20.27
CA GLN A 143 7.13 3.80 -18.87
C GLN A 143 8.19 3.32 -17.86
N LEU A 144 8.99 2.31 -18.22
CA LEU A 144 10.20 1.86 -17.51
C LEU A 144 11.36 2.84 -17.71
N ALA A 145 11.16 3.64 -18.66
CA ALA A 145 12.01 4.58 -19.40
C ALA A 145 13.22 5.17 -18.72
N MET A 146 13.79 4.72 -17.72
CA MET A 146 15.02 5.40 -17.32
C MET A 146 16.07 4.49 -16.67
N ASP A 147 15.75 3.23 -16.33
CA ASP A 147 16.75 2.47 -15.60
C ASP A 147 16.48 0.96 -15.66
N THR A 148 16.48 0.37 -16.85
CA THR A 148 16.36 -1.09 -17.03
C THR A 148 17.42 -1.87 -16.26
N ASP A 149 18.61 -1.27 -16.07
CA ASP A 149 19.73 -1.86 -15.33
C ASP A 149 19.46 -1.97 -13.82
N ASN A 150 18.50 -1.22 -13.29
CA ASN A 150 18.13 -1.22 -11.88
C ASN A 150 16.84 -1.98 -11.55
N ILE A 151 16.15 -2.55 -12.55
CA ILE A 151 14.97 -3.39 -12.30
C ILE A 151 15.44 -4.78 -11.92
N SER A 152 15.06 -5.21 -10.72
CA SER A 152 15.50 -6.49 -10.16
C SER A 152 14.39 -7.49 -9.92
N HIS A 153 13.13 -7.06 -9.94
CA HIS A 153 11.99 -7.92 -9.62
C HIS A 153 10.79 -7.66 -10.52
N ILE A 154 9.96 -8.68 -10.67
CA ILE A 154 8.67 -8.66 -11.35
C ILE A 154 7.59 -9.12 -10.36
N GLY A 155 6.41 -8.50 -10.40
CA GLY A 155 5.32 -8.88 -9.50
C GLY A 155 3.96 -8.91 -10.19
N VAL A 156 3.07 -9.78 -9.72
CA VAL A 156 1.70 -9.91 -10.20
C VAL A 156 0.73 -9.75 -9.04
N PHE A 157 -0.21 -8.84 -9.15
CA PHE A 157 -1.29 -8.74 -8.18
C PHE A 157 -2.29 -9.89 -8.33
N PRO A 158 -2.78 -10.48 -7.23
CA PRO A 158 -3.74 -11.59 -7.27
C PRO A 158 -5.01 -11.27 -8.08
N GLN A 159 -5.51 -10.03 -8.01
CA GLN A 159 -6.70 -9.59 -8.74
C GLN A 159 -6.48 -9.43 -10.25
N ASP A 160 -5.24 -9.38 -10.67
CA ASP A 160 -4.87 -9.25 -12.09
C ASP A 160 -4.65 -10.62 -12.74
N ILE A 161 -4.67 -11.71 -11.95
CA ILE A 161 -4.59 -13.08 -12.45
C ILE A 161 -5.96 -13.52 -12.94
N ILE A 162 -6.11 -13.62 -14.27
CA ILE A 162 -7.30 -14.22 -14.88
C ILE A 162 -6.94 -15.61 -15.32
N ILE A 163 -7.51 -16.61 -14.65
CA ILE A 163 -7.41 -18.01 -15.06
C ILE A 163 -8.33 -18.21 -16.27
N SER A 164 -7.84 -17.93 -17.45
CA SER A 164 -8.45 -18.35 -18.68
C SER A 164 -7.40 -19.12 -19.48
N ALA A 165 -7.83 -20.07 -20.30
CA ALA A 165 -6.95 -20.94 -21.07
C ALA A 165 -6.01 -20.20 -22.05
N SER A 166 -5.89 -18.90 -21.99
CA SER A 166 -5.10 -18.13 -22.94
C SER A 166 -4.49 -16.79 -22.52
N LYS A 167 -4.78 -16.15 -21.38
CA LYS A 167 -4.13 -14.85 -21.06
C LYS A 167 -4.33 -14.38 -19.61
N ALA A 168 -3.26 -14.07 -18.90
CA ALA A 168 -3.25 -13.24 -17.69
C ALA A 168 -3.09 -11.75 -18.05
N LYS A 169 -3.58 -10.81 -17.23
CA LYS A 169 -3.80 -9.42 -17.68
C LYS A 169 -2.88 -8.33 -17.12
N SER A 170 -2.08 -8.56 -16.08
CA SER A 170 -1.09 -7.57 -15.67
C SER A 170 0.04 -8.13 -14.81
N VAL A 171 1.24 -7.65 -15.07
CA VAL A 171 2.47 -7.93 -14.35
C VAL A 171 3.09 -6.61 -13.91
N LEU A 172 3.68 -6.57 -12.72
CA LEU A 172 4.43 -5.43 -12.22
C LEU A 172 5.92 -5.76 -12.25
N ALA A 173 6.70 -4.93 -12.90
CA ALA A 173 8.16 -4.99 -12.83
C ALA A 173 8.69 -3.99 -11.81
N TYR A 174 9.64 -4.40 -10.98
CA TYR A 174 10.19 -3.64 -9.88
C TYR A 174 11.66 -3.33 -10.10
N ASN A 175 12.07 -2.15 -9.68
CA ASN A 175 13.46 -1.87 -9.36
C ASN A 175 13.56 -1.35 -7.93
N ASN A 176 14.77 -1.25 -7.40
CA ASN A 176 15.00 -0.66 -6.07
C ASN A 176 14.58 0.82 -5.96
N LYS A 177 14.07 1.44 -7.03
CA LYS A 177 13.65 2.84 -7.08
C LYS A 177 12.35 3.09 -7.84
N ASN A 178 11.89 2.21 -8.75
CA ASN A 178 10.67 2.43 -9.52
C ASN A 178 9.99 1.10 -9.88
N ILE A 179 8.66 1.08 -9.82
CA ILE A 179 7.82 -0.06 -10.18
C ILE A 179 7.00 0.29 -11.41
N ILE A 180 6.86 -0.64 -12.29
CA ILE A 180 6.02 -0.49 -13.47
C ILE A 180 4.98 -1.59 -13.54
N ARG A 181 3.75 -1.17 -13.71
CA ARG A 181 2.63 -2.03 -13.99
C ARG A 181 2.64 -2.36 -15.48
N ILE A 182 3.01 -3.59 -15.81
CA ILE A 182 2.88 -4.12 -17.16
C ILE A 182 1.42 -4.59 -17.32
N LYS A 183 0.67 -3.95 -18.21
CA LYS A 183 -0.65 -4.39 -18.65
C LYS A 183 -0.48 -5.16 -19.95
N ASP A 184 -1.25 -6.24 -20.11
CA ASP A 184 -1.34 -7.01 -21.35
C ASP A 184 -0.01 -7.67 -21.81
N TYR A 185 0.45 -8.66 -21.04
CA TYR A 185 1.61 -9.48 -21.40
C TYR A 185 1.21 -10.80 -22.06
N LYS A 186 2.14 -11.34 -22.85
CA LYS A 186 2.08 -12.72 -23.36
C LYS A 186 3.16 -13.56 -22.68
N ILE A 187 2.80 -14.72 -22.19
CA ILE A 187 3.77 -15.76 -21.86
C ILE A 187 4.22 -16.33 -23.21
N VAL A 188 5.51 -16.33 -23.45
CA VAL A 188 6.10 -16.97 -24.61
C VAL A 188 6.26 -18.44 -24.26
N GLU A 189 5.40 -19.30 -24.83
CA GLU A 189 5.59 -20.74 -24.75
C GLU A 189 6.77 -21.12 -25.67
N GLU A 190 7.73 -21.94 -25.14
CA GLU A 190 8.79 -22.55 -25.94
C GLU A 190 8.25 -23.53 -26.94
#